data_fe303098e60d9974f032d9e75198ff38
#
_entry.id   fe303098e60d9974f032d9e75198ff38
#
_cell.length_a   1.000
_cell.length_b   1.000
_cell.length_c   1.000
_cell.angle_alpha   90.00
_cell.angle_beta   90.00
_cell.angle_gamma   90.00
#
_symmetry.space_group_name_H-M   'P 1'
#
loop_
_entity.id
_entity.type
_entity.pdbx_description
1 polymer ?
#
loop_
_entity_poly.entity_id
_entity_poly.type
_entity_poly.pdbx_seq_one_letter_code
_entity_poly.pdbx_strand_id
1 'polypeptide(L)'
;NFFFMILLSDNQKLIDYLIKHRDEIVDISVPYKRTDTRPFFNANTLLALSGDWQLLKERALTFLNDEKKARSDLKRIPDHEFYVALADKNIKGMQEALDKLLELKLAKRAAKGTLLHFDFYLQPQVLMYAKIAAIHGFDLGIDSPIAPKELIDINPLVEYKIPYDFMKSFDFDAPHQVWVNYVKQRMEEAKQKKVENKKGFWASLFGR
;
A
#
# COMPACT_ATOMS: atom_id res chain seq x y z
N ASN A 1 3.15 4.69 1.86
CA ASN A 1 2.23 3.65 1.43
C ASN A 1 2.34 2.46 2.40
N PHE A 2 1.25 2.13 3.09
CA PHE A 2 1.22 1.07 4.09
C PHE A 2 1.53 -0.31 3.48
N PHE A 3 1.03 -0.59 2.29
CA PHE A 3 1.23 -1.88 1.62
C PHE A 3 2.68 -2.14 1.22
N PHE A 4 3.43 -1.09 0.92
CA PHE A 4 4.84 -1.19 0.54
C PHE A 4 5.67 -1.94 1.57
N MET A 5 5.55 -1.60 2.86
CA MET A 5 6.32 -2.24 3.92
C MET A 5 5.94 -3.71 4.11
N ILE A 6 4.66 -4.04 3.93
CA ILE A 6 4.17 -5.42 4.01
C ILE A 6 4.74 -6.24 2.86
N LEU A 7 4.69 -5.72 1.64
CA LEU A 7 5.22 -6.40 0.47
C LEU A 7 6.74 -6.60 0.55
N LEU A 8 7.49 -5.59 1.02
CA LEU A 8 8.95 -5.71 1.21
C LEU A 8 9.33 -6.71 2.29
N SER A 9 8.45 -7.00 3.24
CA SER A 9 8.76 -7.96 4.30
C SER A 9 8.75 -9.41 3.83
N ASP A 10 8.17 -9.72 2.67
CA ASP A 10 7.88 -11.07 2.19
C ASP A 10 7.15 -11.96 3.21
N ASN A 11 6.50 -11.35 4.20
CA ASN A 11 5.74 -12.08 5.21
C ASN A 11 4.41 -12.55 4.62
N GLN A 12 4.36 -13.83 4.24
CA GLN A 12 3.20 -14.41 3.59
C GLN A 12 1.92 -14.26 4.42
N LYS A 13 1.99 -14.38 5.75
CA LYS A 13 0.82 -14.20 6.63
C LYS A 13 0.22 -12.79 6.53
N LEU A 14 1.09 -11.77 6.41
CA LEU A 14 0.63 -10.39 6.25
C LEU A 14 0.06 -10.16 4.84
N ILE A 15 0.66 -10.76 3.83
CA ILE A 15 0.18 -10.68 2.44
C ILE A 15 -1.19 -11.36 2.33
N ASP A 16 -1.33 -12.57 2.86
CA ASP A 16 -2.59 -13.32 2.88
C ASP A 16 -3.68 -12.57 3.65
N TYR A 17 -3.32 -11.92 4.76
CA TYR A 17 -4.24 -11.07 5.50
C TYR A 17 -4.77 -9.91 4.65
N LEU A 18 -3.90 -9.22 3.91
CA LEU A 18 -4.33 -8.15 3.01
C LEU A 18 -5.28 -8.65 1.92
N ILE A 19 -5.00 -9.82 1.35
CA ILE A 19 -5.82 -10.44 0.31
C ILE A 19 -7.18 -10.85 0.88
N LYS A 20 -7.18 -11.53 2.02
CA LYS A 20 -8.39 -12.04 2.69
C LYS A 20 -9.35 -10.93 3.10
N HIS A 21 -8.80 -9.83 3.63
CA HIS A 21 -9.59 -8.73 4.19
C HIS A 21 -9.64 -7.49 3.28
N ARG A 22 -9.32 -7.64 1.98
CA ARG A 22 -9.23 -6.51 1.05
C ARG A 22 -10.49 -5.64 1.04
N ASP A 23 -11.67 -6.25 1.03
CA ASP A 23 -12.96 -5.56 0.92
C ASP A 23 -13.34 -4.83 2.22
N GLU A 24 -12.77 -5.27 3.34
CA GLU A 24 -12.92 -4.62 4.64
C GLU A 24 -11.91 -3.47 4.83
N ILE A 25 -10.70 -3.62 4.26
CA ILE A 25 -9.64 -2.61 4.32
C ILE A 25 -9.95 -1.42 3.42
N VAL A 26 -10.46 -1.70 2.22
CA VAL A 26 -10.86 -0.69 1.25
C VAL A 26 -12.21 -1.10 0.67
N ASP A 27 -13.21 -0.22 0.77
CA ASP A 27 -14.50 -0.48 0.16
C ASP A 27 -14.39 -0.50 -1.38
N ILE A 28 -14.27 -1.71 -1.93
CA ILE A 28 -14.14 -1.96 -3.37
C ILE A 28 -15.51 -1.92 -4.04
N SER A 29 -16.59 -2.14 -3.29
CA SER A 29 -17.97 -2.21 -3.80
C SER A 29 -18.54 -0.86 -4.19
N VAL A 30 -18.02 0.23 -3.60
CA VAL A 30 -18.46 1.58 -3.93
C VAL A 30 -18.02 1.93 -5.35
N PRO A 31 -18.97 2.25 -6.26
CA PRO A 31 -18.60 2.73 -7.59
C PRO A 31 -17.84 4.04 -7.42
N TYR A 32 -16.54 3.99 -7.64
CA TYR A 32 -15.69 5.15 -7.51
C TYR A 32 -15.97 6.12 -8.67
N LYS A 33 -16.75 7.14 -8.39
CA LYS A 33 -16.95 8.26 -9.29
C LYS A 33 -15.71 9.19 -9.36
N ARG A 34 -14.83 9.07 -8.37
CA ARG A 34 -13.63 9.90 -8.24
C ARG A 34 -12.39 9.05 -8.31
N THR A 35 -11.71 9.11 -9.45
CA THR A 35 -10.47 8.39 -9.75
C THR A 35 -9.22 9.02 -9.14
N ASP A 36 -9.36 10.21 -8.52
CA ASP A 36 -8.28 11.02 -7.92
C ASP A 36 -8.06 10.76 -6.42
N THR A 37 -8.75 9.79 -5.82
CA THR A 37 -8.75 9.55 -4.38
C THR A 37 -7.78 8.45 -3.94
N ARG A 38 -7.24 8.56 -2.72
CA ARG A 38 -6.42 7.48 -2.12
C ARG A 38 -7.15 6.14 -2.04
N PRO A 39 -8.42 6.08 -1.61
CA PRO A 39 -9.17 4.81 -1.64
C PRO A 39 -9.20 4.14 -3.00
N PHE A 40 -9.34 4.90 -4.08
CA PHE A 40 -9.31 4.36 -5.43
C PHE A 40 -7.97 3.66 -5.74
N PHE A 41 -6.84 4.31 -5.44
CA PHE A 41 -5.50 3.75 -5.69
C PHE A 41 -5.18 2.57 -4.77
N ASN A 42 -5.58 2.66 -3.49
CA ASN A 42 -5.39 1.55 -2.56
C ASN A 42 -6.19 0.31 -2.98
N ALA A 43 -7.43 0.48 -3.44
CA ALA A 43 -8.25 -0.61 -3.95
C ALA A 43 -7.56 -1.30 -5.14
N ASN A 44 -7.04 -0.53 -6.11
CA ASN A 44 -6.34 -1.09 -7.26
C ASN A 44 -5.09 -1.90 -6.86
N THR A 45 -4.35 -1.43 -5.84
CA THR A 45 -3.20 -2.18 -5.31
C THR A 45 -3.64 -3.52 -4.70
N LEU A 46 -4.72 -3.54 -3.92
CA LEU A 46 -5.24 -4.77 -3.31
C LEU A 46 -5.85 -5.72 -4.34
N LEU A 47 -6.52 -5.20 -5.37
CA LEU A 47 -7.01 -6.00 -6.50
C LEU A 47 -5.86 -6.63 -7.27
N ALA A 48 -4.80 -5.87 -7.53
CA ALA A 48 -3.60 -6.39 -8.17
C ALA A 48 -2.97 -7.50 -7.34
N LEU A 49 -2.83 -7.30 -6.02
CA LEU A 49 -2.27 -8.29 -5.11
C LEU A 49 -3.12 -9.57 -5.03
N SER A 50 -4.45 -9.44 -5.05
CA SER A 50 -5.36 -10.59 -4.97
C SER A 50 -5.64 -11.28 -6.31
N GLY A 51 -5.15 -10.74 -7.43
CA GLY A 51 -5.36 -11.34 -8.75
C GLY A 51 -6.78 -11.16 -9.32
N ASP A 52 -7.51 -10.14 -8.88
CA ASP A 52 -8.83 -9.80 -9.44
C ASP A 52 -8.68 -8.98 -10.73
N TRP A 53 -8.25 -9.67 -11.77
CA TRP A 53 -7.80 -9.06 -13.03
C TRP A 53 -8.87 -8.27 -13.75
N GLN A 54 -10.10 -8.78 -13.77
CA GLN A 54 -11.20 -8.13 -14.49
C GLN A 54 -11.51 -6.77 -13.86
N LEU A 55 -11.78 -6.75 -12.57
CA LEU A 55 -12.13 -5.52 -11.85
C LEU A 55 -10.95 -4.54 -11.83
N LEU A 56 -9.72 -5.04 -11.66
CA LEU A 56 -8.51 -4.21 -11.73
C LEU A 56 -8.41 -3.49 -13.08
N LYS A 57 -8.58 -4.23 -14.19
CA LYS A 57 -8.50 -3.68 -15.54
C LYS A 57 -9.59 -2.64 -15.80
N GLU A 58 -10.83 -2.94 -15.46
CA GLU A 58 -11.95 -1.99 -15.61
C GLU A 58 -11.68 -0.69 -14.88
N ARG A 59 -11.20 -0.76 -13.65
CA ARG A 59 -10.88 0.42 -12.83
C ARG A 59 -9.69 1.21 -13.37
N ALA A 60 -8.64 0.50 -13.79
CA ALA A 60 -7.47 1.14 -14.39
C ALA A 60 -7.83 1.86 -15.70
N LEU A 61 -8.64 1.24 -16.57
CA LEU A 61 -9.14 1.86 -17.80
C LEU A 61 -10.07 3.05 -17.51
N THR A 62 -10.89 2.98 -16.46
CA THR A 62 -11.73 4.12 -16.03
C THR A 62 -10.86 5.34 -15.74
N PHE A 63 -9.73 5.15 -15.03
CA PHE A 63 -8.78 6.23 -14.81
C PHE A 63 -8.11 6.70 -16.11
N LEU A 64 -7.61 5.78 -16.93
CA LEU A 64 -6.87 6.12 -18.16
C LEU A 64 -7.74 6.87 -19.16
N ASN A 65 -9.02 6.54 -19.26
CA ASN A 65 -9.97 7.14 -20.19
C ASN A 65 -10.66 8.41 -19.66
N ASP A 66 -10.41 8.78 -18.41
CA ASP A 66 -10.97 10.04 -17.88
C ASP A 66 -10.29 11.24 -18.52
N GLU A 67 -11.00 11.92 -19.43
CA GLU A 67 -10.52 13.12 -20.11
C GLU A 67 -10.38 14.34 -19.18
N LYS A 68 -11.07 14.32 -18.04
CA LYS A 68 -11.09 15.41 -17.06
C LYS A 68 -10.02 15.26 -15.97
N LYS A 69 -9.06 14.34 -16.16
CA LYS A 69 -7.95 14.15 -15.22
C LYS A 69 -7.27 15.46 -14.86
N ALA A 70 -7.14 15.72 -13.57
CA ALA A 70 -6.36 16.85 -13.11
C ALA A 70 -4.89 16.71 -13.54
N ARG A 71 -4.22 17.82 -13.83
CA ARG A 71 -2.80 17.82 -14.21
C ARG A 71 -1.90 17.15 -13.15
N SER A 72 -2.30 17.23 -11.88
CA SER A 72 -1.63 16.54 -10.77
C SER A 72 -1.67 15.02 -10.88
N ASP A 73 -2.66 14.46 -11.59
CA ASP A 73 -2.90 13.01 -11.66
C ASP A 73 -2.23 12.36 -12.87
N LEU A 74 -1.74 13.16 -13.82
CA LEU A 74 -0.99 12.66 -14.97
C LEU A 74 0.23 11.81 -14.57
N LYS A 75 0.82 12.10 -13.43
CA LYS A 75 1.93 11.30 -12.86
C LYS A 75 1.53 9.87 -12.49
N ARG A 76 0.23 9.56 -12.43
CA ARG A 76 -0.30 8.24 -12.08
C ARG A 76 -0.71 7.42 -13.29
N ILE A 77 -0.55 7.96 -14.50
CA ILE A 77 -0.81 7.22 -15.73
C ILE A 77 0.01 5.92 -15.77
N PRO A 78 1.34 5.92 -15.51
CA PRO A 78 2.11 4.68 -15.54
C PRO A 78 1.65 3.63 -14.52
N ASP A 79 1.12 4.04 -13.36
CA ASP A 79 0.55 3.11 -12.38
C ASP A 79 -0.61 2.31 -13.00
N HIS A 80 -1.49 2.98 -13.74
CA HIS A 80 -2.67 2.34 -14.32
C HIS A 80 -2.36 1.60 -15.63
N GLU A 81 -1.37 2.06 -16.39
CA GLU A 81 -0.82 1.30 -17.53
C GLU A 81 -0.23 -0.02 -17.04
N PHE A 82 0.51 0.00 -15.90
CA PHE A 82 1.00 -1.22 -15.26
C PHE A 82 -0.14 -2.15 -14.87
N TYR A 83 -1.21 -1.66 -14.23
CA TYR A 83 -2.33 -2.49 -13.81
C TYR A 83 -3.06 -3.13 -14.99
N VAL A 84 -3.24 -2.41 -16.11
CA VAL A 84 -3.81 -2.99 -17.33
C VAL A 84 -2.90 -4.09 -17.87
N ALA A 85 -1.60 -3.82 -17.98
CA ALA A 85 -0.62 -4.78 -18.46
C ALA A 85 -0.53 -6.03 -17.57
N LEU A 86 -0.60 -5.87 -16.24
CA LEU A 86 -0.61 -6.96 -15.28
C LEU A 86 -1.86 -7.83 -15.44
N ALA A 87 -3.03 -7.21 -15.56
CA ALA A 87 -4.29 -7.92 -15.78
C ALA A 87 -4.29 -8.71 -17.10
N ASP A 88 -3.63 -8.18 -18.13
CA ASP A 88 -3.46 -8.81 -19.43
C ASP A 88 -2.27 -9.78 -19.48
N LYS A 89 -1.53 -9.94 -18.38
CA LYS A 89 -0.30 -10.76 -18.31
C LYS A 89 0.76 -10.35 -19.35
N ASN A 90 0.76 -9.08 -19.71
CA ASN A 90 1.66 -8.50 -20.70
C ASN A 90 2.94 -8.00 -20.03
N ILE A 91 3.97 -8.87 -19.99
CA ILE A 91 5.27 -8.58 -19.37
C ILE A 91 5.90 -7.30 -19.96
N LYS A 92 5.88 -7.16 -21.28
CA LYS A 92 6.47 -6.00 -21.93
C LYS A 92 5.74 -4.69 -21.55
N GLY A 93 4.41 -4.72 -21.50
CA GLY A 93 3.62 -3.57 -21.06
C GLY A 93 3.88 -3.20 -19.60
N MET A 94 4.07 -4.20 -18.71
CA MET A 94 4.47 -3.96 -17.33
C MET A 94 5.83 -3.29 -17.25
N GLN A 95 6.84 -3.79 -17.98
CA GLN A 95 8.18 -3.21 -18.03
C GLN A 95 8.14 -1.76 -18.53
N GLU A 96 7.48 -1.49 -19.66
CA GLU A 96 7.33 -0.14 -20.23
C GLU A 96 6.68 0.85 -19.24
N ALA A 97 5.71 0.42 -18.48
CA ALA A 97 5.07 1.24 -17.46
C ALA A 97 6.02 1.53 -16.28
N LEU A 98 6.79 0.55 -15.83
CA LEU A 98 7.76 0.72 -14.75
C LEU A 98 8.97 1.56 -15.18
N ASP A 99 9.42 1.44 -16.43
CA ASP A 99 10.50 2.24 -16.98
C ASP A 99 10.16 3.75 -16.95
N LYS A 100 8.91 4.11 -17.24
CA LYS A 100 8.43 5.48 -17.08
C LYS A 100 8.54 5.99 -15.65
N LEU A 101 8.26 5.13 -14.65
CA LEU A 101 8.39 5.46 -13.24
C LEU A 101 9.85 5.50 -12.75
N LEU A 102 10.77 4.88 -13.47
CA LEU A 102 12.21 4.94 -13.22
C LEU A 102 12.88 6.17 -13.81
N GLU A 103 12.23 6.87 -14.75
CA GLU A 103 12.72 8.15 -15.23
C GLU A 103 12.88 9.14 -14.06
N LEU A 104 14.09 9.68 -13.86
CA LEU A 104 14.45 10.46 -12.67
C LEU A 104 13.48 11.60 -12.36
N LYS A 105 12.97 12.29 -13.41
CA LYS A 105 12.03 13.39 -13.24
C LYS A 105 10.65 12.93 -12.78
N LEU A 106 10.16 11.83 -13.32
CA LEU A 106 8.87 11.27 -12.96
C LEU A 106 8.97 10.53 -11.61
N ALA A 107 10.05 9.81 -11.38
CA ALA A 107 10.33 9.14 -10.10
C ALA A 107 10.26 10.12 -8.92
N LYS A 108 10.95 11.27 -9.02
CA LYS A 108 10.90 12.31 -7.99
C LYS A 108 9.50 12.88 -7.76
N ARG A 109 8.68 13.01 -8.81
CA ARG A 109 7.30 13.49 -8.68
C ARG A 109 6.36 12.46 -8.10
N ALA A 110 6.51 11.22 -8.50
CA ALA A 110 5.66 10.12 -8.09
C ALA A 110 5.95 9.72 -6.63
N ALA A 111 7.22 9.71 -6.22
CA ALA A 111 7.65 9.37 -4.86
C ALA A 111 7.30 10.45 -3.81
N LYS A 112 7.13 11.71 -4.25
CA LYS A 112 6.88 12.83 -3.32
C LYS A 112 5.68 12.57 -2.41
N GLY A 113 5.95 12.48 -1.10
CA GLY A 113 4.94 12.23 -0.06
C GLY A 113 4.43 10.79 0.00
N THR A 114 5.07 9.83 -0.69
CA THR A 114 4.69 8.42 -0.66
C THR A 114 5.18 7.74 0.60
N LEU A 115 6.46 7.93 0.92
CA LEU A 115 7.09 7.44 2.15
C LEU A 115 8.05 8.50 2.69
N LEU A 116 7.90 8.80 3.98
CA LEU A 116 8.80 9.72 4.66
C LEU A 116 10.22 9.12 4.66
N HIS A 117 11.20 9.92 4.25
CA HIS A 117 12.64 9.60 4.21
C HIS A 117 13.13 8.63 3.11
N PHE A 118 12.25 8.06 2.28
CA PHE A 118 12.65 7.17 1.19
C PHE A 118 12.66 7.84 -0.19
N ASP A 119 12.09 9.02 -0.33
CA ASP A 119 11.80 9.69 -1.60
C ASP A 119 13.04 9.96 -2.49
N PHE A 120 14.27 9.87 -1.91
CA PHE A 120 15.51 10.13 -2.63
C PHE A 120 16.31 8.88 -2.97
N TYR A 121 16.08 7.78 -2.28
CA TYR A 121 16.93 6.59 -2.34
C TYR A 121 16.25 5.43 -3.03
N LEU A 122 14.94 5.32 -2.92
CA LEU A 122 14.17 4.22 -3.48
C LEU A 122 12.95 4.77 -4.23
N GLN A 123 12.51 4.02 -5.25
CA GLN A 123 11.25 4.25 -5.95
C GLN A 123 10.20 3.22 -5.46
N PRO A 124 9.43 3.56 -4.40
CA PRO A 124 8.55 2.60 -3.74
C PRO A 124 7.45 2.04 -4.64
N GLN A 125 6.99 2.81 -5.63
CA GLN A 125 5.95 2.35 -6.55
C GLN A 125 6.49 1.25 -7.46
N VAL A 126 7.69 1.43 -8.02
CA VAL A 126 8.32 0.40 -8.87
C VAL A 126 8.58 -0.87 -8.06
N LEU A 127 9.16 -0.74 -6.85
CA LEU A 127 9.39 -1.87 -5.97
C LEU A 127 8.10 -2.62 -5.64
N MET A 128 7.04 -1.90 -5.28
CA MET A 128 5.75 -2.48 -4.94
C MET A 128 5.12 -3.20 -6.14
N TYR A 129 5.13 -2.59 -7.32
CA TYR A 129 4.52 -3.17 -8.52
C TYR A 129 5.31 -4.36 -9.03
N ALA A 130 6.64 -4.26 -9.07
CA ALA A 130 7.50 -5.39 -9.45
C ALA A 130 7.37 -6.56 -8.46
N LYS A 131 7.26 -6.28 -7.14
CA LYS A 131 7.00 -7.29 -6.13
C LYS A 131 5.62 -7.96 -6.33
N ILE A 132 4.57 -7.20 -6.64
CA ILE A 132 3.25 -7.76 -6.97
C ILE A 132 3.36 -8.65 -8.21
N ALA A 133 4.05 -8.20 -9.26
CA ALA A 133 4.27 -9.03 -10.45
C ALA A 133 5.01 -10.33 -10.11
N ALA A 134 6.06 -10.26 -9.28
CA ALA A 134 6.81 -11.43 -8.83
C ALA A 134 5.95 -12.42 -8.02
N ILE A 135 5.05 -11.94 -7.14
CA ILE A 135 4.07 -12.78 -6.41
C ILE A 135 3.18 -13.55 -7.39
N HIS A 136 2.86 -12.98 -8.54
CA HIS A 136 2.09 -13.65 -9.59
C HIS A 136 2.96 -14.41 -10.60
N GLY A 137 4.25 -14.59 -10.33
CA GLY A 137 5.16 -15.38 -11.15
C GLY A 137 5.75 -14.66 -12.37
N PHE A 138 5.65 -13.31 -12.43
CA PHE A 138 6.24 -12.52 -13.51
C PHE A 138 7.58 -11.93 -13.08
N ASP A 139 8.68 -12.36 -13.69
CA ASP A 139 9.97 -11.66 -13.58
C ASP A 139 10.02 -10.55 -14.63
N LEU A 140 10.10 -9.31 -14.17
CA LEU A 140 10.17 -8.14 -15.03
C LEU A 140 11.60 -7.70 -15.34
N GLY A 141 12.61 -8.38 -14.78
CA GLY A 141 14.02 -8.03 -14.98
C GLY A 141 14.41 -6.62 -14.50
N ILE A 142 13.63 -6.05 -13.58
CA ILE A 142 13.93 -4.73 -13.03
C ILE A 142 15.12 -4.84 -12.08
N ASP A 143 16.16 -4.05 -12.37
CA ASP A 143 17.31 -3.84 -11.50
C ASP A 143 17.85 -2.43 -11.69
N SER A 144 17.58 -1.56 -10.73
CA SER A 144 17.93 -0.15 -10.81
C SER A 144 18.46 0.34 -9.46
N PRO A 145 19.38 1.31 -9.43
CA PRO A 145 19.88 1.89 -8.16
C PRO A 145 18.77 2.40 -7.22
N ILE A 146 17.59 2.78 -7.75
CA ILE A 146 16.43 3.22 -6.97
C ILE A 146 15.34 2.15 -6.84
N ALA A 147 15.51 1.02 -7.50
CA ALA A 147 14.63 -0.16 -7.40
C ALA A 147 15.48 -1.43 -7.57
N PRO A 148 16.37 -1.73 -6.60
CA PRO A 148 17.29 -2.87 -6.69
C PRO A 148 16.53 -4.19 -6.67
N LYS A 149 17.03 -5.15 -7.46
CA LYS A 149 16.40 -6.48 -7.64
C LYS A 149 16.24 -7.22 -6.32
N GLU A 150 17.18 -7.08 -5.40
CA GLU A 150 17.17 -7.75 -4.09
C GLU A 150 15.93 -7.38 -3.25
N LEU A 151 15.34 -6.21 -3.47
CA LEU A 151 14.09 -5.79 -2.82
C LEU A 151 12.84 -6.24 -3.59
N ILE A 152 13.01 -6.72 -4.83
CA ILE A 152 11.92 -7.24 -5.66
C ILE A 152 11.80 -8.75 -5.51
N ASP A 153 12.92 -9.45 -5.46
CA ASP A 153 12.96 -10.90 -5.28
C ASP A 153 12.22 -11.32 -3.99
N ILE A 154 11.50 -12.45 -4.08
CA ILE A 154 10.73 -12.97 -2.94
C ILE A 154 11.66 -13.80 -2.07
N ASN A 155 12.01 -13.28 -0.91
CA ASN A 155 12.95 -13.89 0.02
C ASN A 155 12.36 -13.88 1.45
N PRO A 156 11.37 -14.74 1.77
CA PRO A 156 10.77 -14.78 3.07
C PRO A 156 11.78 -15.20 4.14
N LEU A 157 11.71 -14.57 5.30
CA LEU A 157 12.52 -14.97 6.44
C LEU A 157 12.05 -16.32 6.98
N VAL A 158 12.98 -17.11 7.52
CA VAL A 158 12.66 -18.37 8.21
C VAL A 158 11.78 -18.11 9.44
N GLU A 159 12.00 -16.98 10.11
CA GLU A 159 11.23 -16.55 11.27
C GLU A 159 11.02 -15.03 11.26
N TYR A 160 9.80 -14.60 11.53
CA TYR A 160 9.44 -13.20 11.73
C TYR A 160 9.23 -12.92 13.20
N LYS A 161 10.14 -12.15 13.81
CA LYS A 161 10.03 -11.76 15.22
C LYS A 161 8.92 -10.73 15.40
N ILE A 162 8.08 -10.93 16.40
CA ILE A 162 7.06 -9.98 16.82
C ILE A 162 7.67 -9.10 17.92
N PRO A 163 8.00 -7.83 17.64
CA PRO A 163 8.74 -6.98 18.57
C PRO A 163 7.88 -6.46 19.74
N TYR A 164 6.57 -6.54 19.63
CA TYR A 164 5.63 -5.98 20.60
C TYR A 164 4.72 -7.06 21.18
N ASP A 165 4.62 -7.11 22.51
CA ASP A 165 3.80 -8.12 23.19
C ASP A 165 2.33 -8.08 22.79
N PHE A 166 1.77 -6.90 22.58
CA PHE A 166 0.37 -6.76 22.16
C PHE A 166 0.09 -7.36 20.77
N MET A 167 1.11 -7.54 19.93
CA MET A 167 0.97 -8.17 18.62
C MET A 167 1.08 -9.70 18.66
N LYS A 168 1.57 -10.27 19.78
CA LYS A 168 1.70 -11.73 19.92
C LYS A 168 0.35 -12.44 19.93
N SER A 169 -0.70 -11.73 20.34
CA SER A 169 -2.09 -12.21 20.34
C SER A 169 -2.85 -11.88 19.07
N PHE A 170 -2.17 -11.36 18.03
CA PHE A 170 -2.84 -11.03 16.79
C PHE A 170 -3.29 -12.30 16.07
N ASP A 171 -4.59 -12.43 15.89
CA ASP A 171 -5.22 -13.51 15.14
C ASP A 171 -5.47 -13.07 13.69
N PHE A 172 -4.69 -13.61 12.75
CA PHE A 172 -4.83 -13.34 11.32
C PHE A 172 -6.12 -13.90 10.72
N ASP A 173 -6.81 -14.79 11.42
CA ASP A 173 -8.06 -15.41 10.99
C ASP A 173 -9.29 -14.67 11.49
N ALA A 174 -9.13 -13.81 12.50
CA ALA A 174 -10.22 -12.99 13.02
C ALA A 174 -10.73 -11.99 11.98
N PRO A 175 -12.04 -11.69 11.96
CA PRO A 175 -12.58 -10.63 11.13
C PRO A 175 -11.85 -9.30 11.37
N HIS A 176 -11.58 -8.55 10.31
CA HIS A 176 -10.87 -7.26 10.39
C HIS A 176 -11.53 -6.29 11.38
N GLN A 177 -12.86 -6.30 11.47
CA GLN A 177 -13.63 -5.46 12.39
C GLN A 177 -13.24 -5.65 13.87
N VAL A 178 -12.83 -6.85 14.26
CA VAL A 178 -12.34 -7.12 15.63
C VAL A 178 -11.13 -6.24 15.94
N TRP A 179 -10.20 -6.14 15.01
CA TRP A 179 -9.00 -5.32 15.17
C TRP A 179 -9.29 -3.83 15.09
N VAL A 180 -10.21 -3.42 14.22
CA VAL A 180 -10.70 -2.03 14.17
C VAL A 180 -11.29 -1.62 15.51
N ASN A 181 -12.11 -2.45 16.13
CA ASN A 181 -12.72 -2.19 17.42
C ASN A 181 -11.66 -2.15 18.54
N TYR A 182 -10.73 -3.09 18.55
CA TYR A 182 -9.61 -3.12 19.50
C TYR A 182 -8.79 -1.82 19.43
N VAL A 183 -8.40 -1.38 18.23
CA VAL A 183 -7.64 -0.15 18.04
C VAL A 183 -8.43 1.08 18.50
N LYS A 184 -9.73 1.17 18.17
CA LYS A 184 -10.60 2.26 18.64
C LYS A 184 -10.64 2.33 20.15
N GLN A 185 -10.86 1.20 20.82
CA GLN A 185 -10.87 1.13 22.29
C GLN A 185 -9.54 1.62 22.88
N ARG A 186 -8.40 1.14 22.36
CA ARG A 186 -7.07 1.58 22.83
C ARG A 186 -6.83 3.08 22.62
N MET A 187 -7.32 3.63 21.51
CA MET A 187 -7.23 5.08 21.26
C MET A 187 -8.07 5.89 22.24
N GLU A 188 -9.24 5.41 22.61
CA GLU A 188 -10.11 6.06 23.61
C GLU A 188 -9.50 6.01 25.02
N GLU A 189 -8.99 4.85 25.43
CA GLU A 189 -8.25 4.70 26.68
C GLU A 189 -7.05 5.64 26.77
N ALA A 190 -6.28 5.77 25.66
CA ALA A 190 -5.14 6.69 25.61
C ALA A 190 -5.55 8.16 25.68
N LYS A 191 -6.71 8.54 25.11
CA LYS A 191 -7.27 9.89 25.25
C LYS A 191 -7.71 10.18 26.68
N GLN A 192 -8.38 9.25 27.33
CA GLN A 192 -8.81 9.37 28.72
C GLN A 192 -7.62 9.56 29.66
N LYS A 193 -6.58 8.72 29.55
CA LYS A 193 -5.34 8.86 30.31
C LYS A 193 -4.66 10.22 30.13
N LYS A 194 -4.67 10.77 28.90
CA LYS A 194 -4.13 12.12 28.64
C LYS A 194 -4.95 13.21 29.34
N VAL A 195 -6.26 13.07 29.41
CA VAL A 195 -7.14 14.02 30.10
C VAL A 195 -6.93 13.96 31.62
N GLU A 196 -6.85 12.74 32.16
CA GLU A 196 -6.59 12.53 33.60
C GLU A 196 -5.22 13.08 34.01
N ASN A 197 -4.18 12.81 33.25
CA ASN A 197 -2.84 13.34 33.48
C ASN A 197 -2.81 14.89 33.43
N LYS A 198 -3.55 15.49 32.50
CA LYS A 198 -3.70 16.97 32.49
C LYS A 198 -4.42 17.50 33.72
N LYS A 199 -5.52 16.86 34.15
CA LYS A 199 -6.24 17.25 35.34
C LYS A 199 -5.36 17.13 36.61
N GLY A 200 -4.62 16.02 36.73
CA GLY A 200 -3.67 15.78 37.80
C GLY A 200 -2.55 16.84 37.84
N PHE A 201 -2.00 17.18 36.68
CA PHE A 201 -0.98 18.23 36.54
C PHE A 201 -1.51 19.62 37.01
N TRP A 202 -2.70 20.00 36.56
CA TRP A 202 -3.29 21.29 36.98
C TRP A 202 -3.69 21.28 38.45
N ALA A 203 -4.19 20.19 38.99
CA ALA A 203 -4.49 20.05 40.42
C ALA A 203 -3.22 20.20 41.28
N SER A 204 -2.08 19.66 40.84
CA SER A 204 -0.80 19.81 41.54
C SER A 204 -0.21 21.21 41.47
N LEU A 205 -0.51 21.96 40.41
CA LEU A 205 -0.02 23.34 40.22
C LEU A 205 -0.85 24.37 40.98
N PHE A 206 -2.16 24.18 41.12
CA PHE A 206 -3.09 25.16 41.71
C PHE A 206 -3.73 24.68 43.01
N GLY A 207 -3.37 23.50 43.51
CA GLY A 207 -3.90 22.93 44.74
C GLY A 207 -3.01 23.18 45.95
N ARG A 208 -2.49 24.40 46.09
CA ARG A 208 -1.87 24.92 47.33
C ARG A 208 -2.66 26.05 47.88
#